data_c0f6db089c48fad67f3ca84df971cc52
#
_entry.id   c0f6db089c48fad67f3ca84df971cc52
#
_cell.length_a   1.000
_cell.length_b   1.000
_cell.length_c   1.000
_cell.angle_alpha   90.00
_cell.angle_beta   90.00
_cell.angle_gamma   90.00
#
_symmetry.space_group_name_H-M   'P 1'
#
loop_
_entity.id
_entity.type
_entity.pdbx_description
1 polymer ?
#
loop_
_entity_poly.entity_id
_entity_poly.type
_entity_poly.pdbx_seq_one_letter_code
_entity_poly.pdbx_strand_id
1 'polypeptide(L)'
;GGSVLKSLHAAGTYTLRAITRNTSSDKVKSLQTKYPGVEWAEADLDDRASLVKAFQGVNIVFGVTQFFQPSVMGKAEEGDTDAEFRQGKNMVDAAIEAKVGSMIYSSLNSMKELSGGKYSGVLHFEGKHKIEEYLNSKAKEIDPFIVYVGYYMENYVDFSRISPEDNRTVEFTMPLLPTTKLPLVDTANDTGVVVRYVIEHPDECRGKPMEISSGYYEAQEMAKVFTEATGKPARYVQIPYEAVGLDDLVQMFKGIVEFGLFGGRTEFLSRGYSAPGSFSTPTQFWKNRNWSGPSTSST
;
A
#
# COMPACT_ATOMS: atom_id res chain seq x y z
N GLY A 1 -2.71 5.37 4.96
CA GLY A 1 -3.50 6.49 5.56
C GLY A 1 -2.78 7.83 5.49
N GLY A 2 -1.45 7.88 5.73
CA GLY A 2 -0.71 9.16 5.81
C GLY A 2 -0.73 9.98 4.51
N SER A 3 -0.56 9.34 3.36
CA SER A 3 -0.64 9.99 2.04
C SER A 3 -2.04 10.55 1.79
N VAL A 4 -3.09 9.80 2.15
CA VAL A 4 -4.49 10.22 2.00
C VAL A 4 -4.77 11.44 2.88
N LEU A 5 -4.38 11.40 4.17
CA LEU A 5 -4.50 12.54 5.06
C LEU A 5 -3.80 13.78 4.51
N LYS A 6 -2.56 13.63 4.02
CA LYS A 6 -1.79 14.71 3.40
C LYS A 6 -2.51 15.34 2.21
N SER A 7 -3.01 14.52 1.29
CA SER A 7 -3.66 14.97 0.05
C SER A 7 -4.98 15.69 0.33
N LEU A 8 -5.82 15.11 1.20
CA LEU A 8 -7.12 15.68 1.54
C LEU A 8 -7.00 16.94 2.42
N HIS A 9 -6.04 16.97 3.34
CA HIS A 9 -5.76 18.18 4.14
C HIS A 9 -5.28 19.34 3.27
N ALA A 10 -4.39 19.06 2.32
CA ALA A 10 -3.89 20.08 1.38
C ALA A 10 -4.99 20.63 0.47
N ALA A 11 -6.04 19.86 0.18
CA ALA A 11 -7.19 20.31 -0.60
C ALA A 11 -8.04 21.37 0.16
N GLY A 12 -8.07 21.33 1.50
CA GLY A 12 -8.76 22.31 2.34
C GLY A 12 -10.29 22.30 2.28
N THR A 13 -10.90 21.35 1.55
CA THR A 13 -12.35 21.27 1.31
C THR A 13 -13.06 20.18 2.12
N TYR A 14 -12.32 19.38 2.88
CA TYR A 14 -12.83 18.23 3.60
C TYR A 14 -12.71 18.43 5.11
N THR A 15 -13.72 17.96 5.85
CA THR A 15 -13.60 17.72 7.30
C THR A 15 -12.97 16.33 7.47
N LEU A 16 -11.82 16.27 8.16
CA LEU A 16 -11.03 15.07 8.25
C LEU A 16 -11.01 14.50 9.65
N ARG A 17 -11.21 13.19 9.76
CA ARG A 17 -11.02 12.42 10.98
C ARG A 17 -9.96 11.35 10.73
N ALA A 18 -8.85 11.43 11.43
CA ALA A 18 -7.79 10.43 11.42
C ALA A 18 -7.99 9.43 12.56
N ILE A 19 -7.88 8.14 12.26
CA ILE A 19 -8.09 7.06 13.25
C ILE A 19 -6.75 6.43 13.60
N THR A 20 -6.56 6.19 14.88
CA THR A 20 -5.36 5.56 15.45
C THR A 20 -5.74 4.73 16.68
N ARG A 21 -4.90 3.75 17.05
CA ARG A 21 -5.05 2.99 18.30
C ARG A 21 -4.67 3.79 19.55
N ASN A 22 -3.88 4.85 19.40
CA ASN A 22 -3.40 5.68 20.53
C ASN A 22 -3.16 7.12 20.07
N THR A 23 -4.05 8.02 20.49
CA THR A 23 -3.96 9.46 20.19
C THR A 23 -2.88 10.17 20.99
N SER A 24 -2.39 9.57 22.08
CA SER A 24 -1.39 10.16 22.99
C SER A 24 0.05 9.88 22.57
N SER A 25 0.29 9.03 21.55
CA SER A 25 1.65 8.70 21.10
C SER A 25 2.36 9.93 20.52
N ASP A 26 3.68 10.01 20.67
CA ASP A 26 4.49 11.15 20.18
C ASP A 26 4.38 11.31 18.67
N LYS A 27 4.30 10.18 17.94
CA LYS A 27 4.04 10.18 16.49
C LYS A 27 2.72 10.89 16.17
N VAL A 28 1.65 10.60 16.90
CA VAL A 28 0.34 11.21 16.65
C VAL A 28 0.34 12.68 17.07
N LYS A 29 0.96 13.06 18.20
CA LYS A 29 1.13 14.47 18.59
C LYS A 29 1.86 15.30 17.52
N SER A 30 2.91 14.73 16.92
CA SER A 30 3.61 15.37 15.81
C SER A 30 2.70 15.56 14.58
N LEU A 31 1.86 14.57 14.28
CA LEU A 31 0.90 14.66 13.17
C LEU A 31 -0.23 15.66 13.48
N GLN A 32 -0.70 15.75 14.72
CA GLN A 32 -1.69 16.76 15.15
C GLN A 32 -1.17 18.18 14.92
N THR A 33 0.11 18.41 15.26
CA THR A 33 0.76 19.71 15.01
C THR A 33 0.90 19.98 13.50
N LYS A 34 1.23 18.95 12.72
CA LYS A 34 1.43 19.07 11.27
C LYS A 34 0.12 19.28 10.48
N TYR A 35 -0.99 18.73 10.97
CA TYR A 35 -2.30 18.77 10.32
C TYR A 35 -3.34 19.40 11.23
N PRO A 36 -3.31 20.73 11.43
CA PRO A 36 -4.28 21.43 12.26
C PRO A 36 -5.70 21.31 11.69
N GLY A 37 -6.70 21.23 12.55
CA GLY A 37 -8.11 21.09 12.16
C GLY A 37 -8.55 19.64 11.85
N VAL A 38 -7.65 18.66 11.88
CA VAL A 38 -7.98 17.24 11.76
C VAL A 38 -8.47 16.72 13.11
N GLU A 39 -9.64 16.08 13.12
CA GLU A 39 -10.14 15.34 14.28
C GLU A 39 -9.38 14.02 14.42
N TRP A 40 -9.07 13.61 15.63
CA TRP A 40 -8.37 12.35 15.94
C TRP A 40 -9.24 11.48 16.83
N ALA A 41 -9.51 10.26 16.37
CA ALA A 41 -10.31 9.28 17.09
C ALA A 41 -9.52 8.00 17.36
N GLU A 42 -9.77 7.39 18.52
CA GLU A 42 -9.21 6.08 18.85
C GLU A 42 -10.13 4.96 18.40
N ALA A 43 -9.58 4.01 17.64
CA ALA A 43 -10.25 2.75 17.34
C ALA A 43 -9.23 1.68 16.96
N ASP A 44 -9.62 0.41 17.13
CA ASP A 44 -8.85 -0.76 16.77
C ASP A 44 -9.66 -1.62 15.79
N LEU A 45 -9.00 -2.16 14.75
CA LEU A 45 -9.64 -3.06 13.78
C LEU A 45 -10.12 -4.37 14.41
N ASP A 46 -9.57 -4.77 15.55
CA ASP A 46 -10.02 -5.92 16.32
C ASP A 46 -11.22 -5.59 17.25
N ASP A 47 -11.55 -4.31 17.44
CA ASP A 47 -12.69 -3.82 18.23
C ASP A 47 -13.72 -3.09 17.36
N ARG A 48 -14.72 -3.84 16.86
CA ARG A 48 -15.78 -3.29 16.02
C ARG A 48 -16.55 -2.14 16.69
N ALA A 49 -16.78 -2.20 18.00
CA ALA A 49 -17.52 -1.16 18.71
C ALA A 49 -16.77 0.18 18.71
N SER A 50 -15.44 0.15 18.84
CA SER A 50 -14.59 1.34 18.71
C SER A 50 -14.66 1.94 17.30
N LEU A 51 -14.70 1.10 16.26
CA LEU A 51 -14.83 1.52 14.88
C LEU A 51 -16.19 2.17 14.61
N VAL A 52 -17.30 1.58 15.10
CA VAL A 52 -18.65 2.16 14.98
C VAL A 52 -18.69 3.56 15.58
N LYS A 53 -18.12 3.74 16.78
CA LYS A 53 -18.02 5.05 17.43
C LYS A 53 -17.19 6.03 16.60
N ALA A 54 -16.05 5.59 16.10
CA ALA A 54 -15.15 6.42 15.30
C ALA A 54 -15.74 6.84 13.95
N PHE A 55 -16.66 6.05 13.39
CA PHE A 55 -17.29 6.32 12.09
C PHE A 55 -18.59 7.14 12.19
N GLN A 56 -19.10 7.45 13.38
CA GLN A 56 -20.31 8.27 13.53
C GLN A 56 -20.17 9.62 12.83
N GLY A 57 -21.13 9.95 11.96
CA GLY A 57 -21.15 11.22 11.21
C GLY A 57 -20.14 11.32 10.07
N VAL A 58 -19.44 10.22 9.71
CA VAL A 58 -18.51 10.17 8.60
C VAL A 58 -19.26 9.79 7.32
N ASN A 59 -18.98 10.48 6.21
CA ASN A 59 -19.59 10.19 4.91
C ASN A 59 -18.80 9.13 4.13
N ILE A 60 -17.47 9.19 4.19
CA ILE A 60 -16.55 8.34 3.41
C ILE A 60 -15.46 7.82 4.33
N VAL A 61 -15.20 6.53 4.28
CA VAL A 61 -14.06 5.88 4.97
C VAL A 61 -13.02 5.45 3.95
N PHE A 62 -11.75 5.83 4.16
CA PHE A 62 -10.61 5.17 3.55
C PHE A 62 -10.06 4.13 4.50
N GLY A 63 -10.09 2.87 4.09
CA GLY A 63 -9.65 1.72 4.87
C GLY A 63 -8.43 1.02 4.30
N VAL A 64 -7.56 0.55 5.19
CA VAL A 64 -6.42 -0.31 4.88
C VAL A 64 -6.12 -1.21 6.07
N THR A 65 -5.89 -2.48 5.80
CA THR A 65 -5.40 -3.45 6.78
C THR A 65 -3.92 -3.70 6.59
N GLN A 66 -3.24 -4.24 7.58
CA GLN A 66 -1.81 -4.52 7.50
C GLN A 66 -1.50 -5.94 7.97
N PHE A 67 -1.15 -6.80 7.02
CA PHE A 67 -0.82 -8.20 7.28
C PHE A 67 0.43 -8.37 8.17
N PHE A 68 1.50 -7.65 7.87
CA PHE A 68 2.81 -7.80 8.54
C PHE A 68 2.89 -7.19 9.95
N GLN A 69 1.77 -6.78 10.55
CA GLN A 69 1.77 -6.45 11.97
C GLN A 69 1.74 -7.74 12.82
N PRO A 70 2.44 -7.77 13.99
CA PRO A 70 2.56 -8.99 14.80
C PRO A 70 1.23 -9.64 15.18
N SER A 71 0.19 -8.86 15.42
CA SER A 71 -1.15 -9.34 15.79
C SER A 71 -1.90 -10.07 14.65
N VAL A 72 -1.47 -9.91 13.40
CA VAL A 72 -2.05 -10.59 12.22
C VAL A 72 -1.12 -11.67 11.73
N MET A 73 0.14 -11.34 11.46
CA MET A 73 1.14 -12.28 10.95
C MET A 73 1.38 -13.44 11.93
N GLY A 74 1.50 -13.15 13.24
CA GLY A 74 1.67 -14.21 14.25
C GLY A 74 0.50 -15.17 14.29
N LYS A 75 -0.75 -14.71 14.13
CA LYS A 75 -1.91 -15.58 14.02
C LYS A 75 -1.88 -16.45 12.75
N ALA A 76 -1.43 -15.89 11.63
CA ALA A 76 -1.27 -16.63 10.38
C ALA A 76 -0.20 -17.74 10.51
N GLU A 77 0.90 -17.48 11.21
CA GLU A 77 1.94 -18.47 11.54
C GLU A 77 1.40 -19.61 12.45
N GLU A 78 0.43 -19.31 13.31
CA GLU A 78 -0.31 -20.27 14.13
C GLU A 78 -1.42 -21.00 13.35
N GLY A 79 -1.59 -20.72 12.04
CA GLY A 79 -2.58 -21.35 11.17
C GLY A 79 -3.89 -20.56 10.99
N ASP A 80 -4.05 -19.42 11.64
CA ASP A 80 -5.22 -18.54 11.49
C ASP A 80 -5.01 -17.52 10.36
N THR A 81 -5.18 -17.97 9.14
CA THR A 81 -4.98 -17.14 7.92
C THR A 81 -6.07 -16.09 7.70
N ASP A 82 -7.15 -16.09 8.49
CA ASP A 82 -8.28 -15.17 8.35
C ASP A 82 -8.21 -13.97 9.32
N ALA A 83 -7.11 -13.78 10.04
CA ALA A 83 -6.98 -12.69 11.00
C ALA A 83 -7.12 -11.30 10.32
N GLU A 84 -6.47 -11.08 9.16
CA GLU A 84 -6.62 -9.84 8.40
C GLU A 84 -8.04 -9.65 7.85
N PHE A 85 -8.66 -10.73 7.36
CA PHE A 85 -10.04 -10.69 6.88
C PHE A 85 -11.01 -10.26 7.99
N ARG A 86 -10.86 -10.78 9.23
CA ARG A 86 -11.72 -10.37 10.36
C ARG A 86 -11.61 -8.88 10.65
N GLN A 87 -10.40 -8.31 10.60
CA GLN A 87 -10.18 -6.87 10.76
C GLN A 87 -10.90 -6.06 9.66
N GLY A 88 -10.76 -6.47 8.41
CA GLY A 88 -11.46 -5.84 7.29
C GLY A 88 -12.97 -5.97 7.41
N LYS A 89 -13.47 -7.15 7.78
CA LYS A 89 -14.90 -7.39 8.03
C LYS A 89 -15.44 -6.48 9.13
N ASN A 90 -14.75 -6.35 10.26
CA ASN A 90 -15.14 -5.44 11.33
C ASN A 90 -15.24 -4.00 10.83
N MET A 91 -14.30 -3.57 9.99
CA MET A 91 -14.29 -2.22 9.42
C MET A 91 -15.49 -1.98 8.50
N VAL A 92 -15.79 -2.92 7.60
CA VAL A 92 -16.96 -2.84 6.69
C VAL A 92 -18.26 -2.83 7.48
N ASP A 93 -18.44 -3.78 8.41
CA ASP A 93 -19.64 -3.88 9.23
C ASP A 93 -19.86 -2.64 10.10
N ALA A 94 -18.79 -2.07 10.67
CA ALA A 94 -18.85 -0.85 11.45
C ALA A 94 -19.23 0.37 10.59
N ALA A 95 -18.72 0.45 9.37
CA ALA A 95 -19.08 1.54 8.45
C ALA A 95 -20.56 1.48 8.06
N ILE A 96 -21.09 0.29 7.79
CA ILE A 96 -22.53 0.09 7.50
C ILE A 96 -23.37 0.47 8.71
N GLU A 97 -23.02 0.00 9.91
CA GLU A 97 -23.75 0.30 11.15
C GLU A 97 -23.75 1.81 11.46
N ALA A 98 -22.63 2.50 11.21
CA ALA A 98 -22.50 3.95 11.35
C ALA A 98 -23.15 4.75 10.21
N LYS A 99 -23.73 4.07 9.21
CA LYS A 99 -24.39 4.67 8.01
C LYS A 99 -23.42 5.50 7.15
N VAL A 100 -22.17 5.04 7.03
CA VAL A 100 -21.20 5.60 6.09
C VAL A 100 -21.69 5.36 4.66
N GLY A 101 -21.66 6.39 3.82
CA GLY A 101 -22.16 6.31 2.44
C GLY A 101 -21.22 5.52 1.51
N SER A 102 -19.91 5.67 1.67
CA SER A 102 -18.92 5.03 0.77
C SER A 102 -17.68 4.55 1.54
N MET A 103 -17.10 3.47 1.06
CA MET A 103 -15.79 2.99 1.54
C MET A 103 -14.82 2.83 0.38
N ILE A 104 -13.64 3.44 0.50
CA ILE A 104 -12.52 3.24 -0.39
C ILE A 104 -11.55 2.31 0.31
N TYR A 105 -11.37 1.09 -0.20
CA TYR A 105 -10.51 0.09 0.41
C TYR A 105 -9.22 -0.12 -0.40
N SER A 106 -8.08 -0.06 0.30
CA SER A 106 -6.77 -0.39 -0.27
C SER A 106 -6.60 -1.90 -0.27
N SER A 107 -6.86 -2.51 -1.41
CA SER A 107 -6.81 -3.95 -1.66
C SER A 107 -5.58 -4.34 -2.47
N LEU A 108 -5.49 -5.62 -2.77
CA LEU A 108 -4.59 -6.25 -3.74
C LEU A 108 -5.37 -7.34 -4.48
N ASN A 109 -4.98 -7.60 -5.72
CA ASN A 109 -5.56 -8.70 -6.49
C ASN A 109 -5.14 -10.06 -5.91
N SER A 110 -5.97 -11.09 -6.10
CA SER A 110 -5.64 -12.45 -5.71
C SER A 110 -4.52 -13.01 -6.59
N MET A 111 -3.37 -13.33 -6.00
CA MET A 111 -2.30 -14.03 -6.71
C MET A 111 -2.69 -15.49 -7.01
N LYS A 112 -3.50 -16.08 -6.16
CA LYS A 112 -4.09 -17.42 -6.39
C LYS A 112 -4.93 -17.43 -7.66
N GLU A 113 -5.81 -16.47 -7.86
CA GLU A 113 -6.63 -16.37 -9.08
C GLU A 113 -5.79 -16.09 -10.31
N LEU A 114 -4.90 -15.10 -10.25
CA LEU A 114 -4.01 -14.74 -11.35
C LEU A 114 -3.16 -15.92 -11.83
N SER A 115 -2.72 -16.76 -10.91
CA SER A 115 -1.86 -17.91 -11.20
C SER A 115 -2.62 -19.22 -11.48
N GLY A 116 -3.95 -19.21 -11.51
CA GLY A 116 -4.75 -20.43 -11.65
C GLY A 116 -4.55 -21.41 -10.48
N GLY A 117 -4.28 -20.91 -9.28
CA GLY A 117 -4.07 -21.69 -8.06
C GLY A 117 -2.61 -22.06 -7.76
N LYS A 118 -1.66 -21.73 -8.64
CA LYS A 118 -0.23 -22.10 -8.48
C LYS A 118 0.41 -21.43 -7.27
N TYR A 119 0.08 -20.16 -6.99
CA TYR A 119 0.60 -19.35 -5.89
C TYR A 119 -0.52 -19.00 -4.91
N SER A 120 -0.96 -19.97 -4.15
CA SER A 120 -2.08 -19.83 -3.19
C SER A 120 -1.65 -19.41 -1.79
N GLY A 121 -0.35 -19.34 -1.51
CA GLY A 121 0.21 -19.02 -0.20
C GLY A 121 0.60 -17.54 -0.04
N VAL A 122 0.18 -16.65 -0.95
CA VAL A 122 0.43 -15.20 -0.83
C VAL A 122 -0.64 -14.59 0.08
N LEU A 123 -0.58 -14.90 1.37
CA LEU A 123 -1.64 -14.64 2.34
C LEU A 123 -1.97 -13.15 2.49
N HIS A 124 -0.97 -12.29 2.40
CA HIS A 124 -1.18 -10.83 2.50
C HIS A 124 -1.89 -10.22 1.28
N PHE A 125 -1.91 -10.92 0.12
CA PHE A 125 -2.77 -10.54 -1.01
C PHE A 125 -4.18 -11.13 -0.81
N GLU A 126 -4.25 -12.43 -0.50
CA GLU A 126 -5.52 -13.14 -0.37
C GLU A 126 -6.39 -12.57 0.77
N GLY A 127 -5.78 -12.14 1.89
CA GLY A 127 -6.49 -11.50 2.99
C GLY A 127 -7.19 -10.22 2.55
N LYS A 128 -6.50 -9.38 1.77
CA LYS A 128 -7.05 -8.13 1.24
C LYS A 128 -8.12 -8.38 0.17
N HIS A 129 -7.89 -9.35 -0.71
CA HIS A 129 -8.86 -9.74 -1.73
C HIS A 129 -10.17 -10.25 -1.12
N LYS A 130 -10.10 -11.10 -0.09
CA LYS A 130 -11.30 -11.53 0.67
C LYS A 130 -12.08 -10.35 1.27
N ILE A 131 -11.38 -9.32 1.76
CA ILE A 131 -12.03 -8.11 2.29
C ILE A 131 -12.71 -7.32 1.17
N GLU A 132 -12.07 -7.22 0.01
CA GLU A 132 -12.66 -6.60 -1.19
C GLU A 132 -13.93 -7.32 -1.63
N GLU A 133 -13.89 -8.65 -1.75
CA GLU A 133 -15.06 -9.47 -2.09
C GLU A 133 -16.21 -9.24 -1.08
N TYR A 134 -15.86 -9.20 0.22
CA TYR A 134 -16.84 -8.93 1.27
C TYR A 134 -17.44 -7.53 1.14
N LEU A 135 -16.63 -6.50 0.94
CA LEU A 135 -17.09 -5.12 0.73
C LEU A 135 -17.98 -5.02 -0.51
N ASN A 136 -17.59 -5.63 -1.63
CA ASN A 136 -18.38 -5.66 -2.86
C ASN A 136 -19.72 -6.38 -2.67
N SER A 137 -19.78 -7.43 -1.84
CA SER A 137 -21.01 -8.13 -1.50
C SER A 137 -22.01 -7.24 -0.75
N LYS A 138 -21.53 -6.15 -0.13
CA LYS A 138 -22.30 -5.15 0.62
C LYS A 138 -22.69 -3.91 -0.19
N ALA A 139 -22.55 -3.92 -1.50
CA ALA A 139 -22.79 -2.77 -2.38
C ALA A 139 -24.23 -2.17 -2.32
N LYS A 140 -25.19 -2.89 -1.73
CA LYS A 140 -26.54 -2.37 -1.45
C LYS A 140 -26.62 -1.53 -0.16
N GLU A 141 -25.63 -1.68 0.71
CA GLU A 141 -25.61 -1.08 2.05
C GLU A 141 -24.56 0.04 2.16
N ILE A 142 -23.46 -0.07 1.42
CA ILE A 142 -22.36 0.90 1.36
C ILE A 142 -21.75 0.89 -0.04
N ASP A 143 -21.41 2.07 -0.60
CA ASP A 143 -20.85 2.19 -1.93
C ASP A 143 -19.34 1.81 -1.93
N PRO A 144 -18.95 0.71 -2.60
CA PRO A 144 -17.58 0.21 -2.55
C PRO A 144 -16.70 0.84 -3.63
N PHE A 145 -15.49 1.27 -3.24
CA PHE A 145 -14.43 1.64 -4.16
C PHE A 145 -13.15 0.90 -3.78
N ILE A 146 -12.44 0.38 -4.77
CA ILE A 146 -11.23 -0.42 -4.57
C ILE A 146 -10.04 0.30 -5.20
N VAL A 147 -8.92 0.34 -4.47
CA VAL A 147 -7.64 0.82 -4.99
C VAL A 147 -6.58 -0.26 -4.81
N TYR A 148 -5.82 -0.55 -5.88
CA TYR A 148 -4.65 -1.44 -5.84
C TYR A 148 -3.39 -0.60 -5.90
N VAL A 149 -2.59 -0.69 -4.85
CA VAL A 149 -1.33 0.06 -4.76
C VAL A 149 -0.22 -0.76 -5.39
N GLY A 150 0.54 -0.13 -6.29
CA GLY A 150 1.66 -0.76 -6.98
C GLY A 150 2.81 -1.17 -6.04
N TYR A 151 3.91 -1.64 -6.63
CA TYR A 151 5.10 -2.01 -5.87
C TYR A 151 5.76 -0.76 -5.27
N TYR A 152 5.98 -0.76 -3.97
CA TYR A 152 6.46 0.40 -3.23
C TYR A 152 7.90 0.75 -3.60
N MET A 153 8.16 2.00 -3.97
CA MET A 153 9.54 2.49 -4.14
C MET A 153 10.32 2.39 -2.84
N GLU A 154 9.64 2.48 -1.69
CA GLU A 154 10.21 2.30 -0.36
C GLU A 154 10.85 0.93 -0.17
N ASN A 155 10.35 -0.11 -0.83
CA ASN A 155 10.94 -1.46 -0.75
C ASN A 155 12.40 -1.48 -1.22
N TYR A 156 12.78 -0.61 -2.16
CA TYR A 156 14.19 -0.50 -2.56
C TYR A 156 15.09 0.03 -1.44
N VAL A 157 14.54 0.78 -0.49
CA VAL A 157 15.27 1.19 0.72
C VAL A 157 15.42 0.01 1.66
N ASP A 158 14.33 -0.74 1.88
CA ASP A 158 14.30 -1.86 2.83
C ASP A 158 15.11 -3.07 2.33
N PHE A 159 15.13 -3.29 1.01
CA PHE A 159 15.95 -4.33 0.35
C PHE A 159 17.32 -3.83 -0.11
N SER A 160 17.87 -2.80 0.52
CA SER A 160 19.19 -2.28 0.20
C SER A 160 20.23 -2.63 1.25
N ARG A 161 21.47 -2.76 0.81
CA ARG A 161 22.64 -2.90 1.68
C ARG A 161 23.87 -2.19 1.08
N ILE A 162 24.88 -1.99 1.88
CA ILE A 162 26.19 -1.57 1.36
C ILE A 162 26.93 -2.81 0.89
N SER A 163 27.53 -2.74 -0.29
CA SER A 163 28.30 -3.83 -0.86
C SER A 163 29.49 -4.19 0.07
N PRO A 164 29.66 -5.48 0.42
CA PRO A 164 30.83 -5.91 1.19
C PRO A 164 32.14 -5.88 0.39
N GLU A 165 32.06 -5.74 -0.95
CA GLU A 165 33.24 -5.75 -1.83
C GLU A 165 34.03 -4.44 -1.76
N ASP A 166 33.34 -3.30 -1.73
CA ASP A 166 33.97 -1.97 -1.76
C ASP A 166 33.55 -1.06 -0.61
N ASN A 167 32.65 -1.52 0.25
CA ASN A 167 32.07 -0.81 1.37
C ASN A 167 31.53 0.59 0.99
N ARG A 168 31.04 0.76 -0.24
CA ARG A 168 30.62 2.03 -0.83
C ARG A 168 29.39 1.92 -1.72
N THR A 169 29.33 0.90 -2.59
CA THR A 169 28.25 0.72 -3.56
C THR A 169 26.97 0.27 -2.85
N VAL A 170 25.85 0.90 -3.17
CA VAL A 170 24.54 0.48 -2.69
C VAL A 170 24.06 -0.70 -3.54
N GLU A 171 23.72 -1.82 -2.92
CA GLU A 171 23.13 -2.97 -3.57
C GLU A 171 21.63 -3.01 -3.26
N PHE A 172 20.80 -2.98 -4.31
CA PHE A 172 19.38 -3.31 -4.20
C PHE A 172 19.20 -4.81 -4.44
N THR A 173 18.87 -5.54 -3.36
CA THR A 173 18.86 -7.01 -3.37
C THR A 173 17.43 -7.53 -3.36
N MET A 174 16.96 -8.08 -4.47
CA MET A 174 15.60 -8.65 -4.57
C MET A 174 15.60 -9.95 -5.37
N PRO A 175 14.66 -10.88 -5.10
CA PRO A 175 14.57 -12.14 -5.83
C PRO A 175 13.76 -12.00 -7.13
N LEU A 176 13.88 -10.86 -7.80
CA LEU A 176 13.25 -10.59 -9.09
C LEU A 176 14.28 -10.68 -10.22
N LEU A 177 13.86 -11.08 -11.40
CA LEU A 177 14.72 -10.93 -12.57
C LEU A 177 15.05 -9.44 -12.78
N PRO A 178 16.27 -9.07 -13.20
CA PRO A 178 16.63 -7.67 -13.44
C PRO A 178 15.64 -6.93 -14.37
N THR A 179 15.08 -7.66 -15.34
CA THR A 179 14.14 -7.16 -16.35
C THR A 179 12.66 -7.27 -15.94
N THR A 180 12.36 -7.76 -14.71
CA THR A 180 10.99 -7.80 -14.23
C THR A 180 10.43 -6.39 -14.12
N LYS A 181 9.32 -6.14 -14.82
CA LYS A 181 8.64 -4.83 -14.80
C LYS A 181 7.72 -4.71 -13.61
N LEU A 182 7.93 -3.68 -12.82
CA LEU A 182 7.16 -3.37 -11.63
C LEU A 182 6.39 -2.07 -11.81
N PRO A 183 5.09 -2.03 -11.48
CA PRO A 183 4.32 -0.79 -11.39
C PRO A 183 4.73 -0.06 -10.12
N LEU A 184 5.67 0.87 -10.19
CA LEU A 184 6.22 1.55 -9.02
C LEU A 184 5.31 2.66 -8.50
N VAL A 185 5.32 2.87 -7.18
CA VAL A 185 4.55 3.91 -6.51
C VAL A 185 5.34 4.48 -5.31
N ASP A 186 5.33 5.81 -5.16
CA ASP A 186 5.72 6.50 -3.92
C ASP A 186 4.50 6.53 -2.99
N THR A 187 4.45 5.60 -2.03
CA THR A 187 3.27 5.43 -1.18
C THR A 187 2.97 6.64 -0.31
N ALA A 188 4.01 7.43 0.02
CA ALA A 188 3.87 8.62 0.84
C ALA A 188 3.23 9.81 0.10
N ASN A 189 3.27 9.80 -1.23
CA ASN A 189 2.77 10.90 -2.06
C ASN A 189 1.60 10.48 -2.97
N ASP A 190 1.70 9.35 -3.65
CA ASP A 190 0.82 9.05 -4.79
C ASP A 190 -0.54 8.47 -4.39
N THR A 191 -0.59 7.60 -3.34
CA THR A 191 -1.85 6.96 -2.92
C THR A 191 -2.94 7.98 -2.60
N GLY A 192 -2.58 9.06 -1.91
CA GLY A 192 -3.54 10.10 -1.53
C GLY A 192 -4.13 10.86 -2.71
N VAL A 193 -3.37 11.01 -3.80
CA VAL A 193 -3.84 11.67 -5.03
C VAL A 193 -4.96 10.85 -5.67
N VAL A 194 -4.78 9.52 -5.79
CA VAL A 194 -5.81 8.65 -6.39
C VAL A 194 -7.04 8.52 -5.49
N VAL A 195 -6.85 8.37 -4.17
CA VAL A 195 -7.99 8.33 -3.24
C VAL A 195 -8.81 9.62 -3.30
N ARG A 196 -8.16 10.78 -3.37
CA ARG A 196 -8.84 12.06 -3.56
C ARG A 196 -9.61 12.08 -4.88
N TYR A 197 -9.02 11.58 -5.96
CA TYR A 197 -9.71 11.50 -7.25
C TYR A 197 -10.96 10.64 -7.16
N VAL A 198 -10.88 9.46 -6.53
CA VAL A 198 -12.06 8.60 -6.32
C VAL A 198 -13.19 9.35 -5.59
N ILE A 199 -12.85 10.17 -4.59
CA ILE A 199 -13.81 10.99 -3.85
C ILE A 199 -14.44 12.05 -4.76
N GLU A 200 -13.66 12.69 -5.62
CA GLU A 200 -14.08 13.79 -6.50
C GLU A 200 -14.81 13.29 -7.76
N HIS A 201 -14.55 12.04 -8.22
CA HIS A 201 -15.07 11.44 -9.45
C HIS A 201 -15.63 10.02 -9.23
N PRO A 202 -16.56 9.81 -8.29
CA PRO A 202 -17.02 8.47 -7.93
C PRO A 202 -17.65 7.70 -9.11
N ASP A 203 -18.38 8.39 -9.98
CA ASP A 203 -19.07 7.73 -11.11
C ASP A 203 -18.10 7.15 -12.15
N GLU A 204 -16.92 7.75 -12.30
CA GLU A 204 -15.86 7.24 -13.19
C GLU A 204 -15.14 6.02 -12.60
N CYS A 205 -15.13 5.90 -11.25
CA CYS A 205 -14.39 4.89 -10.52
C CYS A 205 -15.24 3.69 -10.08
N ARG A 206 -16.57 3.82 -10.14
CA ARG A 206 -17.50 2.80 -9.67
C ARG A 206 -17.36 1.48 -10.41
N GLY A 207 -17.32 0.36 -9.64
CA GLY A 207 -17.35 -0.99 -10.17
C GLY A 207 -16.05 -1.48 -10.83
N LYS A 208 -14.95 -0.76 -10.67
CA LYS A 208 -13.62 -1.17 -11.18
C LYS A 208 -12.53 -0.78 -10.21
N PRO A 209 -11.56 -1.66 -9.94
CA PRO A 209 -10.39 -1.31 -9.13
C PRO A 209 -9.55 -0.22 -9.81
N MET A 210 -9.06 0.72 -9.00
CA MET A 210 -8.16 1.77 -9.41
C MET A 210 -6.73 1.36 -9.10
N GLU A 211 -5.94 1.06 -10.13
CA GLU A 211 -4.54 0.66 -9.98
C GLU A 211 -3.65 1.91 -9.88
N ILE A 212 -2.85 1.99 -8.81
CA ILE A 212 -2.00 3.15 -8.51
C ILE A 212 -0.56 2.82 -8.88
N SER A 213 -0.03 3.53 -9.88
CA SER A 213 1.36 3.40 -10.31
C SER A 213 1.83 4.69 -10.98
N SER A 214 3.07 5.08 -10.72
CA SER A 214 3.75 6.17 -11.45
C SER A 214 4.33 5.72 -12.80
N GLY A 215 4.30 4.42 -13.08
CA GLY A 215 4.81 3.80 -14.32
C GLY A 215 5.41 2.44 -14.07
N TYR A 216 5.77 1.75 -15.19
CA TYR A 216 6.46 0.48 -15.16
C TYR A 216 7.95 0.68 -15.35
N TYR A 217 8.71 0.10 -14.45
CA TYR A 217 10.17 0.15 -14.45
C TYR A 217 10.73 -1.26 -14.26
N GLU A 218 11.80 -1.59 -14.97
CA GLU A 218 12.54 -2.82 -14.69
C GLU A 218 13.16 -2.76 -13.30
N ALA A 219 13.22 -3.90 -12.61
CA ALA A 219 13.76 -3.96 -11.25
C ALA A 219 15.16 -3.35 -11.14
N GLN A 220 16.01 -3.57 -12.17
CA GLN A 220 17.36 -3.04 -12.24
C GLN A 220 17.45 -1.52 -12.51
N GLU A 221 16.43 -0.91 -13.12
CA GLU A 221 16.46 0.53 -13.47
C GLU A 221 16.58 1.42 -12.24
N MET A 222 16.05 0.97 -11.10
CA MET A 222 16.12 1.76 -9.86
C MET A 222 17.55 2.03 -9.39
N ALA A 223 18.51 1.13 -9.65
CA ALA A 223 19.92 1.36 -9.33
C ALA A 223 20.52 2.50 -10.17
N LYS A 224 20.19 2.53 -11.47
CA LYS A 224 20.60 3.63 -12.35
C LYS A 224 20.00 4.96 -11.90
N VAL A 225 18.68 4.98 -11.69
CA VAL A 225 17.95 6.19 -11.25
C VAL A 225 18.47 6.70 -9.90
N PHE A 226 18.79 5.80 -8.95
CA PHE A 226 19.39 6.15 -7.68
C PHE A 226 20.76 6.84 -7.89
N THR A 227 21.62 6.25 -8.72
CA THR A 227 22.96 6.82 -8.99
C THR A 227 22.85 8.22 -9.63
N GLU A 228 21.96 8.38 -10.60
CA GLU A 228 21.71 9.67 -11.26
C GLU A 228 21.14 10.73 -10.30
N ALA A 229 20.25 10.33 -9.40
CA ALA A 229 19.59 11.24 -8.47
C ALA A 229 20.48 11.66 -7.28
N THR A 230 21.36 10.76 -6.80
CA THR A 230 22.11 10.93 -5.55
C THR A 230 23.62 11.11 -5.74
N GLY A 231 24.15 10.78 -6.92
CA GLY A 231 25.60 10.73 -7.19
C GLY A 231 26.33 9.57 -6.52
N LYS A 232 25.62 8.65 -5.84
CA LYS A 232 26.22 7.49 -5.18
C LYS A 232 26.15 6.26 -6.08
N PRO A 233 27.20 5.42 -6.15
CA PRO A 233 27.17 4.23 -6.96
C PRO A 233 26.14 3.23 -6.42
N ALA A 234 25.34 2.65 -7.32
CA ALA A 234 24.42 1.58 -6.98
C ALA A 234 24.38 0.50 -8.05
N ARG A 235 24.04 -0.71 -7.63
CA ARG A 235 23.77 -1.84 -8.53
C ARG A 235 22.57 -2.66 -8.05
N TYR A 236 21.92 -3.33 -8.98
CA TYR A 236 20.91 -4.33 -8.68
C TYR A 236 21.56 -5.69 -8.50
N VAL A 237 21.17 -6.44 -7.50
CA VAL A 237 21.65 -7.79 -7.21
C VAL A 237 20.48 -8.72 -7.05
N GLN A 238 20.32 -9.63 -8.01
CA GLN A 238 19.32 -10.69 -7.89
C GLN A 238 19.77 -11.70 -6.83
N ILE A 239 18.91 -12.00 -5.89
CA ILE A 239 19.11 -13.01 -4.85
C ILE A 239 18.18 -14.22 -5.08
N PRO A 240 18.48 -15.42 -4.52
CA PRO A 240 17.54 -16.53 -4.52
C PRO A 240 16.23 -16.19 -3.82
N TYR A 241 15.11 -16.77 -4.28
CA TYR A 241 13.80 -16.54 -3.64
C TYR A 241 13.79 -16.91 -2.16
N GLU A 242 14.48 -17.98 -1.81
CA GLU A 242 14.56 -18.51 -0.42
C GLU A 242 15.25 -17.54 0.54
N ALA A 243 16.04 -16.61 0.04
CA ALA A 243 16.73 -15.60 0.85
C ALA A 243 15.78 -14.58 1.52
N VAL A 244 14.52 -14.49 1.09
CA VAL A 244 13.53 -13.62 1.75
C VAL A 244 12.90 -14.22 3.00
N GLY A 245 13.10 -15.53 3.26
CA GLY A 245 12.81 -16.19 4.52
C GLY A 245 11.33 -16.54 4.80
N LEU A 246 10.37 -15.92 4.12
CA LEU A 246 8.94 -16.14 4.30
C LEU A 246 8.34 -16.77 3.04
N ASP A 247 7.63 -17.88 3.15
CA ASP A 247 7.00 -18.57 2.02
C ASP A 247 5.98 -17.68 1.30
N ASP A 248 5.24 -16.87 2.02
CA ASP A 248 4.34 -15.84 1.50
C ASP A 248 5.07 -14.91 0.50
N LEU A 249 6.22 -14.37 0.88
CA LEU A 249 7.04 -13.50 0.03
C LEU A 249 7.69 -14.28 -1.12
N VAL A 250 8.15 -15.52 -0.88
CA VAL A 250 8.70 -16.38 -1.93
C VAL A 250 7.68 -16.60 -3.04
N GLN A 251 6.45 -16.97 -2.69
CA GLN A 251 5.36 -17.16 -3.64
C GLN A 251 4.96 -15.87 -4.32
N MET A 252 4.91 -14.75 -3.59
CA MET A 252 4.62 -13.41 -4.15
C MET A 252 5.64 -13.05 -5.24
N PHE A 253 6.93 -13.15 -4.96
CA PHE A 253 7.96 -12.79 -5.93
C PHE A 253 7.96 -13.70 -7.16
N LYS A 254 7.77 -15.01 -6.98
CA LYS A 254 7.59 -15.96 -8.09
C LYS A 254 6.36 -15.59 -8.93
N GLY A 255 5.24 -15.27 -8.28
CA GLY A 255 4.01 -14.84 -8.93
C GLY A 255 4.18 -13.53 -9.72
N ILE A 256 4.87 -12.55 -9.14
CA ILE A 256 5.16 -11.27 -9.82
C ILE A 256 6.01 -11.48 -11.07
N VAL A 257 7.02 -12.34 -11.01
CA VAL A 257 7.89 -12.64 -12.17
C VAL A 257 7.10 -13.31 -13.29
N GLU A 258 6.18 -14.20 -12.95
CA GLU A 258 5.47 -15.05 -13.92
C GLU A 258 4.20 -14.37 -14.48
N PHE A 259 3.48 -13.65 -13.64
CA PHE A 259 2.15 -13.09 -13.97
C PHE A 259 2.08 -11.56 -13.90
N GLY A 260 3.11 -10.90 -13.36
CA GLY A 260 3.09 -9.47 -13.04
C GLY A 260 2.29 -9.15 -11.78
N LEU A 261 2.54 -7.99 -11.17
CA LEU A 261 1.84 -7.57 -9.94
C LEU A 261 0.34 -7.41 -10.17
N PHE A 262 -0.07 -6.89 -11.32
CA PHE A 262 -1.46 -6.65 -11.69
C PHE A 262 -1.93 -7.56 -12.85
N GLY A 263 -1.42 -8.80 -12.93
CA GLY A 263 -1.80 -9.76 -13.95
C GLY A 263 -1.34 -9.41 -15.35
N GLY A 264 -0.17 -8.75 -15.47
CA GLY A 264 0.42 -8.36 -16.77
C GLY A 264 -0.33 -7.24 -17.49
N ARG A 265 -1.34 -6.65 -16.89
CA ARG A 265 -2.00 -5.47 -17.44
C ARG A 265 -1.03 -4.31 -17.50
N THR A 266 -0.89 -3.68 -18.65
CA THR A 266 -0.01 -2.53 -18.91
C THR A 266 -0.81 -1.25 -19.22
N GLU A 267 -2.12 -1.37 -19.37
CA GLU A 267 -3.02 -0.23 -19.61
C GLU A 267 -3.67 0.18 -18.30
N PHE A 268 -3.17 1.25 -17.70
CA PHE A 268 -3.64 1.76 -16.41
C PHE A 268 -4.48 3.02 -16.58
N LEU A 269 -5.33 3.21 -15.60
CA LEU A 269 -6.06 4.46 -15.40
C LEU A 269 -5.14 5.66 -15.14
N SER A 270 -3.83 5.45 -14.91
CA SER A 270 -2.82 6.53 -14.91
C SER A 270 -2.79 7.35 -16.20
N ARG A 271 -3.28 6.82 -17.33
CA ARG A 271 -3.41 7.58 -18.59
C ARG A 271 -4.54 8.60 -18.58
N GLY A 272 -5.51 8.51 -17.68
CA GLY A 272 -6.60 9.50 -17.52
C GLY A 272 -6.36 10.48 -16.38
N TYR A 273 -5.45 10.19 -15.47
CA TYR A 273 -5.18 10.95 -14.24
C TYR A 273 -3.93 11.80 -14.29
N SER A 274 -3.47 12.15 -15.45
CA SER A 274 -2.44 13.16 -15.56
C SER A 274 -3.02 14.55 -15.29
N ALA A 275 -3.30 14.83 -14.01
CA ALA A 275 -2.93 16.17 -13.57
C ALA A 275 -1.40 16.23 -13.75
N PRO A 276 -0.87 17.08 -14.65
CA PRO A 276 0.56 17.16 -14.90
C PRO A 276 1.31 17.38 -13.58
N GLY A 277 2.20 16.47 -13.19
CA GLY A 277 2.99 16.55 -11.96
C GLY A 277 2.40 15.88 -10.71
N SER A 278 1.37 15.01 -10.81
CA SER A 278 0.72 14.42 -9.63
C SER A 278 1.42 13.20 -9.06
N PHE A 279 2.13 12.40 -9.86
CA PHE A 279 2.83 11.20 -9.39
C PHE A 279 4.33 11.40 -9.28
N SER A 280 4.92 10.85 -8.22
CA SER A 280 6.36 10.89 -7.98
C SER A 280 7.09 9.95 -8.94
N THR A 281 7.94 10.48 -9.81
CA THR A 281 8.86 9.63 -10.56
C THR A 281 9.92 9.01 -9.63
N PRO A 282 10.54 7.87 -9.98
CA PRO A 282 11.66 7.31 -9.21
C PRO A 282 12.78 8.33 -8.97
N THR A 283 13.06 9.20 -9.92
CA THR A 283 14.05 10.29 -9.75
C THR A 283 13.63 11.28 -8.66
N GLN A 284 12.36 11.69 -8.65
CA GLN A 284 11.84 12.59 -7.61
C GLN A 284 11.83 11.91 -6.24
N PHE A 285 11.44 10.63 -6.19
CA PHE A 285 11.48 9.82 -4.98
C PHE A 285 12.86 9.86 -4.31
N TRP A 286 13.94 9.61 -5.06
CA TRP A 286 15.30 9.62 -4.52
C TRP A 286 15.81 11.03 -4.20
N LYS A 287 15.52 12.04 -5.01
CA LYS A 287 15.90 13.44 -4.75
C LYS A 287 15.26 14.00 -3.48
N ASN A 288 14.02 13.60 -3.18
CA ASN A 288 13.28 14.06 -2.01
C ASN A 288 13.69 13.33 -0.72
N ARG A 289 14.44 12.22 -0.82
CA ARG A 289 14.98 11.49 0.31
C ARG A 289 16.44 11.89 0.53
N ASN A 290 16.71 12.45 1.71
CA ASN A 290 18.10 12.56 2.18
C ASN A 290 18.58 11.15 2.52
N TRP A 291 19.16 10.45 1.52
CA TRP A 291 19.66 9.10 1.70
C TRP A 291 20.78 9.06 2.74
N SER A 292 20.50 8.50 3.91
CA SER A 292 21.44 8.35 5.02
C SER A 292 22.09 6.96 5.11
N GLY A 293 21.69 6.04 4.25
CA GLY A 293 22.16 4.65 4.24
C GLY A 293 21.01 3.65 4.10
N PRO A 294 21.31 2.35 3.99
CA PRO A 294 20.32 1.27 4.06
C PRO A 294 19.54 1.32 5.36
N SER A 295 18.31 0.80 5.32
CA SER A 295 17.52 0.61 6.54
C SER A 295 18.29 -0.27 7.53
N THR A 296 18.44 0.20 8.77
CA THR A 296 19.04 -0.60 9.85
C THR A 296 18.02 -1.52 10.52
N SER A 297 16.90 -1.83 9.85
CA SER A 297 15.98 -2.84 10.38
C SER A 297 16.74 -4.16 10.46
N SER A 298 17.19 -4.48 11.65
CA SER A 298 17.71 -5.78 12.03
C SER A 298 16.76 -6.88 11.57
N THR A 299 17.32 -7.81 10.82
CA THR A 299 16.79 -9.15 10.55
C THR A 299 16.12 -9.77 11.75
#